data_750615b092bf87c486217e1d750715f3
#
_entry.id   750615b092bf87c486217e1d750715f3
#
_cell.length_a   1.000
_cell.length_b   1.000
_cell.length_c   1.000
_cell.angle_alpha   90.00
_cell.angle_beta   90.00
_cell.angle_gamma   90.00
#
_symmetry.space_group_name_H-M   'P 1'
#
loop_
_entity.id
_entity.type
_entity.pdbx_description
1 polymer ?
#
loop_
_entity_poly.entity_id
_entity_poly.type
_entity_poly.pdbx_seq_one_letter_code
_entity_poly.pdbx_strand_id
1 'polypeptide(L)'
;LCDRRQRQMCIRDSISDEMRALVRDLLGLPKRQLFVTSTPTDLSFVLTMPGEFDLTGLTYNEVPPAKNVALQKGDYFAYLAQHDLLLALPYQSINPFVDLLYEAADDPDVVSVKITLYRLAGSSRIAAALAYAAEHGKQVQCLLELRARFDEQSNIDYSRMLEDAGCDILYGLTKYKVHTKLCLITRRCPGGICYYTQVGTGNYNEKTAEQYTDLMLLTCLLYTSPSPRDTR
;
A
#
# COMPACT_ATOMS: atom_id res chain seq x y z
N LEU A 1 -12.72 -5.11 -23.50
CA LEU A 1 -12.82 -6.47 -22.98
C LEU A 1 -11.41 -7.06 -22.96
N CYS A 2 -10.73 -6.98 -21.79
CA CYS A 2 -9.57 -7.81 -21.58
C CYS A 2 -10.06 -9.26 -21.67
N ASP A 3 -9.65 -9.98 -22.68
CA ASP A 3 -10.04 -11.37 -22.90
C ASP A 3 -9.70 -12.16 -21.63
N ARG A 4 -10.70 -12.73 -20.96
CA ARG A 4 -10.51 -13.58 -19.77
C ARG A 4 -9.49 -14.70 -20.01
N ARG A 5 -9.31 -15.12 -21.28
CA ARG A 5 -8.35 -16.12 -21.72
C ARG A 5 -6.89 -15.72 -21.50
N GLN A 6 -6.56 -14.42 -21.50
CA GLN A 6 -5.19 -13.94 -21.24
C GLN A 6 -4.78 -14.02 -19.77
N ARG A 7 -5.72 -14.28 -18.86
CA ARG A 7 -5.46 -14.35 -17.42
C ARG A 7 -5.45 -15.75 -16.83
N GLN A 8 -5.83 -16.76 -17.63
CA GLN A 8 -5.77 -18.16 -17.18
C GLN A 8 -4.41 -18.75 -17.55
N MET A 9 -3.51 -18.79 -16.57
CA MET A 9 -2.34 -19.65 -16.60
C MET A 9 -2.72 -21.00 -15.98
N CYS A 10 -2.75 -22.05 -16.78
CA CYS A 10 -2.84 -23.40 -16.27
C CYS A 10 -1.43 -23.87 -15.95
N ILE A 11 -1.06 -23.83 -14.68
CA ILE A 11 0.26 -24.26 -14.20
C ILE A 11 0.10 -25.66 -13.61
N ARG A 12 0.81 -26.63 -14.16
CA ARG A 12 0.83 -27.99 -13.62
C ARG A 12 2.15 -28.67 -13.90
N ASP A 13 2.74 -29.27 -12.86
CA ASP A 13 4.06 -29.89 -12.90
C ASP A 13 4.07 -31.23 -13.66
N SER A 14 2.90 -31.89 -13.79
CA SER A 14 2.75 -33.11 -14.56
C SER A 14 1.37 -33.15 -15.21
N ILE A 15 1.35 -32.94 -16.51
CA ILE A 15 0.16 -33.06 -17.35
C ILE A 15 0.48 -33.92 -18.55
N SER A 16 -0.38 -34.92 -18.88
CA SER A 16 -0.19 -35.75 -20.06
C SER A 16 -0.37 -34.94 -21.34
N ASP A 17 0.19 -35.40 -22.45
CA ASP A 17 0.08 -34.74 -23.74
C ASP A 17 -1.39 -34.62 -24.21
N GLU A 18 -2.20 -35.66 -23.93
CA GLU A 18 -3.63 -35.65 -24.24
C GLU A 18 -4.37 -34.57 -23.43
N MET A 19 -4.10 -34.48 -22.13
CA MET A 19 -4.72 -33.46 -21.28
C MET A 19 -4.27 -32.06 -21.69
N ARG A 20 -3.00 -31.91 -22.09
CA ARG A 20 -2.46 -30.64 -22.60
C ARG A 20 -3.18 -30.21 -23.89
N ALA A 21 -3.42 -31.17 -24.80
CA ALA A 21 -4.17 -30.92 -26.04
C ALA A 21 -5.63 -30.52 -25.70
N LEU A 22 -6.28 -31.24 -24.80
CA LEU A 22 -7.65 -30.94 -24.36
C LEU A 22 -7.77 -29.53 -23.76
N VAL A 23 -6.88 -29.17 -22.84
CA VAL A 23 -6.90 -27.82 -22.20
C VAL A 23 -6.64 -26.73 -23.24
N ARG A 24 -5.69 -26.93 -24.15
CA ARG A 24 -5.43 -26.01 -25.25
C ARG A 24 -6.68 -25.78 -26.11
N ASP A 25 -7.36 -26.85 -26.48
CA ASP A 25 -8.53 -26.80 -27.36
C ASP A 25 -9.73 -26.17 -26.64
N LEU A 26 -9.97 -26.50 -25.37
CA LEU A 26 -10.99 -25.86 -24.52
C LEU A 26 -10.78 -24.34 -24.36
N LEU A 27 -9.50 -23.92 -24.26
CA LEU A 27 -9.16 -22.50 -24.13
C LEU A 27 -9.02 -21.80 -25.49
N GLY A 28 -9.08 -22.55 -26.62
CA GLY A 28 -8.89 -22.01 -27.96
C GLY A 28 -7.52 -21.39 -28.18
N LEU A 29 -6.46 -21.97 -27.58
CA LEU A 29 -5.12 -21.43 -27.66
C LEU A 29 -4.35 -21.98 -28.86
N PRO A 30 -3.69 -21.14 -29.67
CA PRO A 30 -2.78 -21.62 -30.70
C PRO A 30 -1.53 -22.27 -30.08
N LYS A 31 -0.93 -23.25 -30.78
CA LYS A 31 0.28 -23.96 -30.28
C LYS A 31 1.41 -23.04 -29.82
N ARG A 32 1.59 -21.89 -30.48
CA ARG A 32 2.62 -20.89 -30.14
C ARG A 32 2.45 -20.21 -28.77
N GLN A 33 1.27 -20.35 -28.16
CA GLN A 33 0.97 -19.81 -26.83
C GLN A 33 1.04 -20.87 -25.73
N LEU A 34 1.40 -22.09 -26.08
CA LEU A 34 1.63 -23.18 -25.15
C LEU A 34 3.14 -23.35 -24.94
N PHE A 35 3.57 -23.13 -23.71
CA PHE A 35 4.97 -23.30 -23.30
C PHE A 35 5.07 -24.52 -22.40
N VAL A 36 5.97 -25.45 -22.74
CA VAL A 36 6.26 -26.64 -21.94
C VAL A 36 7.65 -26.47 -21.37
N THR A 37 7.75 -26.56 -20.04
CA THR A 37 9.02 -26.46 -19.34
C THR A 37 9.25 -27.73 -18.54
N SER A 38 10.52 -28.12 -18.33
CA SER A 38 10.92 -29.21 -17.45
C SER A 38 11.16 -28.78 -16.00
N THR A 39 11.02 -27.47 -15.75
CA THR A 39 11.21 -26.88 -14.43
C THR A 39 9.85 -26.50 -13.82
N PRO A 40 9.72 -26.46 -12.49
CA PRO A 40 8.54 -25.90 -11.82
C PRO A 40 8.23 -24.50 -12.36
N THR A 41 6.97 -24.25 -12.68
CA THR A 41 6.50 -22.95 -13.22
C THR A 41 6.04 -22.00 -12.12
N ASP A 42 5.61 -22.54 -10.99
CA ASP A 42 5.35 -21.78 -9.78
C ASP A 42 6.55 -21.88 -8.83
N LEU A 43 7.25 -20.76 -8.67
CA LEU A 43 8.42 -20.64 -7.80
C LEU A 43 8.07 -19.95 -6.47
N SER A 44 6.78 -19.78 -6.15
CA SER A 44 6.36 -19.12 -4.90
C SER A 44 6.85 -19.85 -3.64
N PHE A 45 7.06 -21.17 -3.73
CA PHE A 45 7.62 -21.96 -2.63
C PHE A 45 9.01 -21.47 -2.18
N VAL A 46 9.79 -20.84 -3.07
CA VAL A 46 11.11 -20.28 -2.74
C VAL A 46 11.01 -19.21 -1.64
N LEU A 47 9.88 -18.48 -1.58
CA LEU A 47 9.65 -17.46 -0.55
C LEU A 47 9.44 -18.05 0.85
N THR A 48 9.02 -19.30 0.95
CA THR A 48 8.81 -19.99 2.23
C THR A 48 10.01 -20.84 2.65
N MET A 49 10.94 -21.12 1.74
CA MET A 49 12.12 -21.95 2.02
C MET A 49 12.93 -21.50 3.25
N PRO A 50 13.16 -20.19 3.47
CA PRO A 50 13.92 -19.77 4.65
C PRO A 50 13.27 -20.11 5.99
N GLY A 51 11.94 -20.31 6.02
CA GLY A 51 11.21 -20.75 7.21
C GLY A 51 11.16 -22.27 7.40
N GLU A 52 11.40 -23.03 6.33
CA GLU A 52 11.28 -24.50 6.33
C GLU A 52 12.66 -25.19 6.39
N PHE A 53 13.70 -24.52 5.93
CA PHE A 53 15.06 -25.09 5.80
C PHE A 53 16.10 -24.19 6.46
N ASP A 54 17.14 -24.79 7.02
CA ASP A 54 18.33 -24.05 7.44
C ASP A 54 19.12 -23.60 6.21
N LEU A 55 18.97 -22.32 5.87
CA LEU A 55 19.68 -21.68 4.77
C LEU A 55 20.83 -20.78 5.27
N THR A 56 21.39 -21.05 6.45
CA THR A 56 22.53 -20.31 7.00
C THR A 56 23.68 -20.25 5.99
N GLY A 57 24.15 -19.04 5.71
CA GLY A 57 25.20 -18.79 4.71
C GLY A 57 24.72 -18.72 3.25
N LEU A 58 23.45 -19.02 2.98
CA LEU A 58 22.81 -18.89 1.65
C LEU A 58 21.85 -17.68 1.57
N THR A 59 21.62 -17.02 2.68
CA THR A 59 20.82 -15.79 2.78
C THR A 59 21.69 -14.62 3.25
N TYR A 60 21.32 -13.41 2.84
CA TYR A 60 21.96 -12.21 3.36
C TYR A 60 21.56 -12.00 4.83
N ASN A 61 22.46 -11.36 5.60
CA ASN A 61 22.13 -10.94 6.95
C ASN A 61 20.99 -9.92 6.92
N GLU A 62 20.03 -10.08 7.83
CA GLU A 62 18.99 -9.09 8.02
C GLU A 62 19.60 -7.78 8.51
N VAL A 63 19.31 -6.69 7.82
CA VAL A 63 19.67 -5.34 8.24
C VAL A 63 18.38 -4.64 8.68
N PRO A 64 18.17 -4.51 10.01
CA PRO A 64 16.96 -3.85 10.49
C PRO A 64 16.96 -2.37 10.05
N PRO A 65 15.78 -1.80 9.74
CA PRO A 65 15.66 -0.40 9.41
C PRO A 65 16.22 0.50 10.49
N ALA A 66 16.96 1.54 10.10
CA ALA A 66 17.49 2.53 11.02
C ALA A 66 16.32 3.22 11.75
N LYS A 67 16.47 3.35 13.08
CA LYS A 67 15.51 4.10 13.90
C LYS A 67 15.75 5.60 13.70
N ASN A 68 14.67 6.36 13.50
CA ASN A 68 14.76 7.81 13.54
C ASN A 68 14.81 8.26 15.00
N VAL A 69 16.01 8.63 15.46
CA VAL A 69 16.28 8.97 16.88
C VAL A 69 15.66 10.33 17.26
N ALA A 70 15.36 11.17 16.27
CA ALA A 70 14.86 12.53 16.48
C ALA A 70 13.36 12.61 16.79
N LEU A 71 12.62 11.50 16.56
CA LEU A 71 11.17 11.46 16.72
C LEU A 71 10.78 10.47 17.79
N GLN A 72 10.11 10.96 18.82
CA GLN A 72 9.41 10.15 19.81
C GLN A 72 7.93 10.06 19.44
N LYS A 73 7.27 8.97 19.81
CA LYS A 73 5.84 8.80 19.59
C LYS A 73 5.08 9.92 20.31
N GLY A 74 4.17 10.58 19.58
CA GLY A 74 3.35 11.67 20.13
C GLY A 74 3.85 13.10 19.85
N ASP A 75 4.97 13.25 19.12
CA ASP A 75 5.56 14.57 18.81
C ASP A 75 5.60 14.90 17.32
N TYR A 76 4.90 14.13 16.47
CA TYR A 76 5.00 14.29 15.01
C TYR A 76 4.47 15.63 14.51
N PHE A 77 3.33 16.10 15.03
CA PHE A 77 2.78 17.41 14.63
C PHE A 77 3.69 18.56 15.04
N ALA A 78 4.25 18.52 16.25
CA ALA A 78 5.19 19.54 16.73
C ALA A 78 6.49 19.53 15.91
N TYR A 79 7.00 18.35 15.56
CA TYR A 79 8.18 18.22 14.72
C TYR A 79 7.93 18.73 13.31
N LEU A 80 6.83 18.28 12.67
CA LEU A 80 6.50 18.63 11.28
C LEU A 80 6.12 20.10 11.12
N ALA A 81 5.73 20.78 12.18
CA ALA A 81 5.51 22.23 12.16
C ALA A 81 6.79 23.03 11.93
N GLN A 82 7.97 22.43 12.19
CA GLN A 82 9.28 23.09 12.11
C GLN A 82 10.20 22.43 11.09
N HIS A 83 9.98 21.17 10.75
CA HIS A 83 10.88 20.35 9.93
C HIS A 83 10.10 19.45 8.98
N ASP A 84 10.64 19.21 7.82
CA ASP A 84 10.19 18.12 6.96
C ASP A 84 10.84 16.80 7.42
N LEU A 85 10.15 15.68 7.23
CA LEU A 85 10.67 14.36 7.46
C LEU A 85 10.69 13.56 6.17
N LEU A 86 11.90 13.26 5.68
CA LEU A 86 12.09 12.36 4.54
C LEU A 86 12.53 10.99 5.04
N LEU A 87 11.77 9.96 4.68
CA LEU A 87 12.10 8.56 4.95
C LEU A 87 12.55 7.88 3.65
N ALA A 88 13.69 7.18 3.72
CA ALA A 88 14.21 6.33 2.65
C ALA A 88 13.96 4.86 3.01
N LEU A 89 12.92 4.27 2.42
CA LEU A 89 12.58 2.87 2.60
C LEU A 89 13.48 1.99 1.70
N PRO A 90 13.83 0.76 2.08
CA PRO A 90 13.54 0.07 3.34
C PRO A 90 14.56 0.39 4.45
N TYR A 91 15.53 1.27 4.19
CA TYR A 91 16.63 1.59 5.12
C TYR A 91 16.14 2.30 6.40
N GLN A 92 15.01 2.97 6.31
CA GLN A 92 14.25 3.50 7.43
C GLN A 92 12.86 2.88 7.48
N SER A 93 12.26 2.82 8.67
CA SER A 93 10.92 2.23 8.85
C SER A 93 9.81 3.16 8.37
N ILE A 94 8.71 2.58 7.89
CA ILE A 94 7.44 3.27 7.63
C ILE A 94 6.69 3.65 8.93
N ASN A 95 7.13 3.14 10.09
CA ASN A 95 6.46 3.34 11.37
C ASN A 95 6.17 4.82 11.71
N PRO A 96 7.04 5.80 11.43
CA PRO A 96 6.72 7.21 11.68
C PRO A 96 5.42 7.68 11.02
N PHE A 97 5.11 7.18 9.83
CA PHE A 97 3.84 7.50 9.18
C PHE A 97 2.65 6.82 9.84
N VAL A 98 2.80 5.56 10.24
CA VAL A 98 1.77 4.83 10.99
C VAL A 98 1.48 5.52 12.33
N ASP A 99 2.54 5.89 13.05
CA ASP A 99 2.42 6.56 14.35
C ASP A 99 1.77 7.95 14.21
N LEU A 100 2.09 8.71 13.14
CA LEU A 100 1.41 9.97 12.83
C LEU A 100 -0.10 9.80 12.60
N LEU A 101 -0.53 8.70 11.95
CA LEU A 101 -1.96 8.43 11.77
C LEU A 101 -2.66 8.14 13.09
N TYR A 102 -2.03 7.43 14.02
CA TYR A 102 -2.58 7.22 15.36
C TYR A 102 -2.58 8.51 16.19
N GLU A 103 -1.50 9.32 16.12
CA GLU A 103 -1.47 10.64 16.75
C GLU A 103 -2.59 11.53 16.20
N ALA A 104 -2.84 11.47 14.89
CA ALA A 104 -3.95 12.21 14.26
C ALA A 104 -5.34 11.73 14.74
N ALA A 105 -5.48 10.44 15.03
CA ALA A 105 -6.73 9.90 15.57
C ALA A 105 -7.00 10.40 16.99
N ASP A 106 -5.96 10.48 17.83
CA ASP A 106 -6.07 10.87 19.25
C ASP A 106 -6.11 12.39 19.44
N ASP A 107 -5.59 13.20 18.50
CA ASP A 107 -5.52 14.65 18.61
C ASP A 107 -6.90 15.32 18.40
N PRO A 108 -7.47 16.00 19.41
CA PRO A 108 -8.80 16.65 19.30
C PRO A 108 -8.87 17.76 18.24
N ASP A 109 -7.72 18.33 17.87
CA ASP A 109 -7.65 19.39 16.87
C ASP A 109 -7.62 18.86 15.43
N VAL A 110 -7.34 17.57 15.22
CA VAL A 110 -7.43 16.96 13.89
C VAL A 110 -8.88 16.85 13.46
N VAL A 111 -9.17 17.37 12.27
CA VAL A 111 -10.51 17.43 11.67
C VAL A 111 -10.72 16.29 10.70
N SER A 112 -9.73 16.05 9.82
CA SER A 112 -9.89 15.04 8.76
C SER A 112 -8.58 14.41 8.35
N VAL A 113 -8.69 13.17 7.84
CA VAL A 113 -7.63 12.44 7.17
C VAL A 113 -8.13 12.01 5.79
N LYS A 114 -7.42 12.40 4.73
CA LYS A 114 -7.72 12.00 3.36
C LYS A 114 -6.54 11.25 2.78
N ILE A 115 -6.77 10.07 2.22
CA ILE A 115 -5.69 9.19 1.76
C ILE A 115 -6.05 8.46 0.48
N THR A 116 -5.04 8.22 -0.38
CA THR A 116 -5.17 7.35 -1.56
C THR A 116 -4.65 5.97 -1.22
N LEU A 117 -5.44 4.93 -1.46
CA LEU A 117 -5.06 3.55 -1.18
C LEU A 117 -5.05 2.74 -2.47
N TYR A 118 -3.91 2.11 -2.78
CA TYR A 118 -3.74 1.27 -3.96
C TYR A 118 -3.56 -0.20 -3.60
N ARG A 119 -2.69 -0.49 -2.65
CA ARG A 119 -2.35 -1.85 -2.23
C ARG A 119 -1.98 -1.83 -0.75
N LEU A 120 -2.77 -2.52 0.06
CA LEU A 120 -2.57 -2.66 1.51
C LEU A 120 -1.91 -4.02 1.83
N ALA A 121 -1.24 -4.12 2.96
CA ALA A 121 -0.74 -5.39 3.47
C ALA A 121 -1.90 -6.26 3.98
N GLY A 122 -1.74 -7.60 4.02
CA GLY A 122 -2.78 -8.51 4.50
C GLY A 122 -3.23 -8.26 5.96
N SER A 123 -2.36 -7.61 6.77
CA SER A 123 -2.67 -7.11 8.13
C SER A 123 -2.14 -5.69 8.22
N SER A 124 -2.83 -4.74 7.57
CA SER A 124 -2.36 -3.36 7.46
C SER A 124 -2.65 -2.56 8.73
N ARG A 125 -1.57 -2.06 9.38
CA ARG A 125 -1.67 -1.12 10.50
C ARG A 125 -2.12 0.27 10.04
N ILE A 126 -1.87 0.62 8.78
CA ILE A 126 -2.36 1.87 8.18
C ILE A 126 -3.88 1.82 8.08
N ALA A 127 -4.46 0.73 7.57
CA ALA A 127 -5.91 0.55 7.52
C ALA A 127 -6.53 0.56 8.94
N ALA A 128 -5.89 -0.11 9.90
CA ALA A 128 -6.33 -0.10 11.29
C ALA A 128 -6.29 1.31 11.90
N ALA A 129 -5.24 2.11 11.63
CA ALA A 129 -5.16 3.50 12.11
C ALA A 129 -6.22 4.41 11.49
N LEU A 130 -6.58 4.19 10.22
CA LEU A 130 -7.66 4.95 9.55
C LEU A 130 -9.03 4.61 10.15
N ALA A 131 -9.31 3.32 10.37
CA ALA A 131 -10.53 2.89 11.06
C ALA A 131 -10.60 3.48 12.47
N TYR A 132 -9.53 3.37 13.23
CA TYR A 132 -9.41 3.96 14.56
C TYR A 132 -9.66 5.47 14.56
N ALA A 133 -9.13 6.21 13.58
CA ALA A 133 -9.38 7.64 13.45
C ALA A 133 -10.86 7.95 13.18
N ALA A 134 -11.54 7.17 12.34
CA ALA A 134 -12.97 7.35 12.08
C ALA A 134 -13.82 7.07 13.33
N GLU A 135 -13.53 5.98 14.06
CA GLU A 135 -14.17 5.62 15.33
C GLU A 135 -13.96 6.69 16.41
N HIS A 136 -12.85 7.48 16.34
CA HIS A 136 -12.56 8.61 17.23
C HIS A 136 -13.12 9.95 16.71
N GLY A 137 -14.07 9.89 15.77
CA GLY A 137 -14.81 11.06 15.29
C GLY A 137 -14.07 11.92 14.27
N LYS A 138 -12.97 11.44 13.70
CA LYS A 138 -12.31 12.13 12.59
C LYS A 138 -13.03 11.85 11.27
N GLN A 139 -13.08 12.86 10.40
CA GLN A 139 -13.59 12.68 9.05
C GLN A 139 -12.53 11.99 8.20
N VAL A 140 -12.66 10.67 7.97
CA VAL A 140 -11.70 9.88 7.20
C VAL A 140 -12.26 9.61 5.81
N GLN A 141 -11.51 10.01 4.78
CA GLN A 141 -11.87 9.78 3.39
C GLN A 141 -10.75 9.00 2.68
N CYS A 142 -11.09 7.84 2.14
CA CYS A 142 -10.16 6.96 1.45
C CYS A 142 -10.52 6.85 -0.02
N LEU A 143 -9.60 7.23 -0.92
CA LEU A 143 -9.73 6.98 -2.35
C LEU A 143 -9.06 5.64 -2.67
N LEU A 144 -9.86 4.59 -2.92
CA LEU A 144 -9.41 3.23 -3.09
C LEU A 144 -9.40 2.79 -4.55
N GLU A 145 -8.29 2.21 -5.01
CA GLU A 145 -8.18 1.56 -6.34
C GLU A 145 -8.52 0.07 -6.24
N LEU A 146 -9.70 -0.32 -6.72
CA LEU A 146 -10.14 -1.73 -6.70
C LEU A 146 -9.38 -2.61 -7.68
N ARG A 147 -8.82 -2.04 -8.76
CA ARG A 147 -8.13 -2.78 -9.82
C ARG A 147 -6.62 -2.94 -9.57
N ALA A 148 -6.24 -3.05 -8.30
CA ALA A 148 -4.88 -3.42 -7.94
C ALA A 148 -4.68 -4.90 -8.27
N ARG A 149 -3.83 -5.18 -9.26
CA ARG A 149 -3.61 -6.53 -9.79
C ARG A 149 -3.15 -7.48 -8.68
N PHE A 150 -3.83 -8.62 -8.52
CA PHE A 150 -3.64 -9.66 -7.49
C PHE A 150 -4.13 -9.31 -6.07
N ASP A 151 -4.63 -8.09 -5.83
CA ASP A 151 -5.09 -7.67 -4.51
C ASP A 151 -6.57 -7.22 -4.53
N GLU A 152 -7.31 -7.54 -5.59
CA GLU A 152 -8.70 -7.09 -5.77
C GLU A 152 -9.59 -7.53 -4.61
N GLN A 153 -9.48 -8.81 -4.16
CA GLN A 153 -10.29 -9.31 -3.04
C GLN A 153 -9.91 -8.64 -1.73
N SER A 154 -8.62 -8.50 -1.46
CA SER A 154 -8.10 -7.83 -0.26
C SER A 154 -8.59 -6.38 -0.19
N ASN A 155 -8.57 -5.65 -1.31
CA ASN A 155 -9.04 -4.27 -1.35
C ASN A 155 -10.56 -4.16 -1.13
N ILE A 156 -11.36 -5.14 -1.58
CA ILE A 156 -12.80 -5.21 -1.29
C ILE A 156 -13.03 -5.46 0.21
N ASP A 157 -12.28 -6.35 0.83
CA ASP A 157 -12.43 -6.67 2.24
C ASP A 157 -12.03 -5.45 3.11
N TYR A 158 -10.95 -4.75 2.73
CA TYR A 158 -10.56 -3.50 3.39
C TYR A 158 -11.56 -2.37 3.20
N SER A 159 -12.17 -2.24 2.00
CA SER A 159 -13.19 -1.20 1.80
C SER A 159 -14.37 -1.37 2.76
N ARG A 160 -14.84 -2.61 2.93
CA ARG A 160 -15.93 -2.92 3.86
C ARG A 160 -15.54 -2.62 5.31
N MET A 161 -14.36 -3.08 5.74
CA MET A 161 -13.86 -2.82 7.09
C MET A 161 -13.76 -1.32 7.39
N LEU A 162 -13.29 -0.52 6.44
CA LEU A 162 -13.19 0.93 6.60
C LEU A 162 -14.57 1.61 6.57
N GLU A 163 -15.49 1.17 5.68
CA GLU A 163 -16.88 1.67 5.65
C GLU A 163 -17.60 1.36 6.97
N ASP A 164 -17.45 0.14 7.51
CA ASP A 164 -18.04 -0.26 8.79
C ASP A 164 -17.51 0.57 9.97
N ALA A 165 -16.25 1.01 9.91
CA ALA A 165 -15.65 1.93 10.88
C ALA A 165 -16.08 3.40 10.71
N GLY A 166 -16.83 3.72 9.66
CA GLY A 166 -17.33 5.08 9.39
C GLY A 166 -16.44 5.91 8.45
N CYS A 167 -15.51 5.31 7.74
CA CYS A 167 -14.75 6.00 6.70
C CYS A 167 -15.60 6.22 5.43
N ASP A 168 -15.41 7.37 4.78
CA ASP A 168 -15.97 7.69 3.47
C ASP A 168 -15.07 7.09 2.37
N ILE A 169 -15.57 6.06 1.66
CA ILE A 169 -14.81 5.36 0.62
C ILE A 169 -15.19 5.88 -0.75
N LEU A 170 -14.20 6.42 -1.46
CA LEU A 170 -14.30 6.78 -2.86
C LEU A 170 -13.57 5.74 -3.71
N TYR A 171 -14.24 5.26 -4.74
CA TYR A 171 -13.62 4.34 -5.69
C TYR A 171 -13.02 5.09 -6.87
N GLY A 172 -11.87 4.60 -7.33
CA GLY A 172 -11.13 5.19 -8.44
C GLY A 172 -11.91 5.24 -9.76
N LEU A 173 -11.44 6.06 -10.69
CA LEU A 173 -12.07 6.29 -11.99
C LEU A 173 -12.01 5.04 -12.90
N THR A 174 -13.05 4.81 -13.70
CA THR A 174 -13.13 3.63 -14.59
C THR A 174 -12.07 3.60 -15.68
N LYS A 175 -11.60 4.77 -16.15
CA LYS A 175 -10.64 4.89 -17.25
C LYS A 175 -9.19 5.04 -16.78
N TYR A 176 -8.95 5.49 -15.54
CA TYR A 176 -7.62 5.77 -15.00
C TYR A 176 -7.43 5.00 -13.71
N LYS A 177 -6.16 4.66 -13.41
CA LYS A 177 -5.80 4.08 -12.13
C LYS A 177 -5.36 5.18 -11.16
N VAL A 178 -5.80 5.07 -9.91
CA VAL A 178 -5.28 5.89 -8.81
C VAL A 178 -3.95 5.29 -8.40
N HIS A 179 -2.84 5.94 -8.75
CA HIS A 179 -1.49 5.46 -8.44
C HIS A 179 -0.68 6.39 -7.55
N THR A 180 -1.21 7.55 -7.21
CA THR A 180 -0.58 8.48 -6.26
C THR A 180 -0.56 7.88 -4.86
N LYS A 181 0.46 8.23 -4.07
CA LYS A 181 0.58 7.91 -2.65
C LYS A 181 0.59 9.23 -1.92
N LEU A 182 -0.59 9.62 -1.47
CA LEU A 182 -0.85 10.94 -0.88
C LEU A 182 -1.76 10.76 0.33
N CYS A 183 -1.34 11.33 1.45
CA CYS A 183 -2.17 11.49 2.64
C CYS A 183 -2.17 12.95 3.06
N LEU A 184 -3.34 13.48 3.36
CA LEU A 184 -3.55 14.83 3.85
C LEU A 184 -4.27 14.78 5.19
N ILE A 185 -3.65 15.32 6.23
CA ILE A 185 -4.24 15.50 7.55
C ILE A 185 -4.55 16.99 7.74
N THR A 186 -5.79 17.30 8.08
CA THR A 186 -6.24 18.67 8.36
C THR A 186 -6.39 18.85 9.86
N ARG A 187 -5.69 19.85 10.42
CA ARG A 187 -5.65 20.14 11.86
C ARG A 187 -5.97 21.60 12.14
N ARG A 188 -6.73 21.87 13.21
CA ARG A 188 -6.88 23.23 13.74
C ARG A 188 -5.59 23.66 14.42
N CYS A 189 -5.14 24.88 14.15
CA CYS A 189 -3.96 25.48 14.75
C CYS A 189 -4.29 26.91 15.24
N PRO A 190 -3.49 27.50 16.13
CA PRO A 190 -3.77 28.83 16.67
C PRO A 190 -3.96 29.93 15.62
N GLY A 191 -3.38 29.77 14.42
CA GLY A 191 -3.49 30.73 13.31
C GLY A 191 -4.51 30.35 12.22
N GLY A 192 -5.29 29.26 12.41
CA GLY A 192 -6.24 28.75 11.41
C GLY A 192 -6.11 27.25 11.17
N ILE A 193 -6.11 26.84 9.91
CA ILE A 193 -6.01 25.43 9.53
C ILE A 193 -4.58 25.14 9.06
N CYS A 194 -4.01 24.08 9.63
CA CYS A 194 -2.75 23.49 9.18
C CYS A 194 -3.00 22.21 8.36
N TYR A 195 -2.17 22.01 7.36
CA TYR A 195 -2.21 20.84 6.51
C TYR A 195 -0.90 20.09 6.66
N TYR A 196 -1.01 18.82 7.07
CA TYR A 196 0.12 17.92 7.13
C TYR A 196 -0.03 16.92 5.99
N THR A 197 0.95 16.92 5.11
CA THR A 197 0.91 16.15 3.86
C THR A 197 1.98 15.09 3.88
N GLN A 198 1.62 13.87 3.52
CA GLN A 198 2.55 12.84 3.17
C GLN A 198 2.45 12.57 1.67
N VAL A 199 3.61 12.55 0.99
CA VAL A 199 3.76 12.19 -0.42
C VAL A 199 4.81 11.09 -0.53
N GLY A 200 4.54 10.06 -1.32
CA GLY A 200 5.48 8.95 -1.46
C GLY A 200 5.52 8.34 -2.86
N THR A 201 6.61 7.63 -3.13
CA THR A 201 6.78 6.82 -4.35
C THR A 201 6.22 5.41 -4.16
N GLY A 202 6.33 4.86 -2.93
CA GLY A 202 5.90 3.52 -2.53
C GLY A 202 4.46 3.42 -2.06
N ASN A 203 3.87 2.23 -2.18
CA ASN A 203 2.52 1.96 -1.69
C ASN A 203 2.44 2.00 -0.15
N TYR A 204 1.25 2.24 0.37
CA TYR A 204 0.94 2.11 1.79
C TYR A 204 0.79 0.62 2.18
N ASN A 205 1.91 -0.08 2.12
CA ASN A 205 1.99 -1.51 2.42
C ASN A 205 3.26 -1.79 3.20
N GLU A 206 3.11 -2.15 4.45
CA GLU A 206 4.20 -2.29 5.42
C GLU A 206 5.22 -3.36 4.98
N LYS A 207 4.74 -4.47 4.36
CA LYS A 207 5.63 -5.54 3.88
C LYS A 207 6.47 -5.09 2.68
N THR A 208 5.86 -4.37 1.73
CA THR A 208 6.62 -3.88 0.57
C THR A 208 7.54 -2.73 0.95
N ALA A 209 7.21 -1.96 1.99
CA ALA A 209 8.06 -0.91 2.54
C ALA A 209 9.37 -1.45 3.14
N GLU A 210 9.42 -2.73 3.50
CA GLU A 210 10.62 -3.43 3.96
C GLU A 210 11.47 -4.03 2.83
N GLN A 211 11.00 -3.97 1.57
CA GLN A 211 11.61 -4.65 0.44
C GLN A 211 12.00 -3.71 -0.71
N TYR A 212 11.19 -2.67 -0.94
CA TYR A 212 11.36 -1.77 -2.09
C TYR A 212 12.02 -0.46 -1.66
N THR A 213 12.89 0.04 -2.53
CA THR A 213 13.52 1.34 -2.35
C THR A 213 12.54 2.43 -2.78
N ASP A 214 11.99 3.12 -1.78
CA ASP A 214 11.01 4.18 -1.96
C ASP A 214 11.33 5.38 -1.07
N LEU A 215 10.80 6.54 -1.44
CA LEU A 215 10.89 7.76 -0.65
C LEU A 215 9.51 8.15 -0.13
N MET A 216 9.47 8.63 1.12
CA MET A 216 8.27 9.11 1.78
C MET A 216 8.58 10.45 2.45
N LEU A 217 7.96 11.52 1.98
CA LEU A 217 8.08 12.86 2.54
C LEU A 217 6.85 13.17 3.39
N LEU A 218 7.07 13.60 4.62
CA LEU A 218 6.06 14.17 5.51
C LEU A 218 6.40 15.64 5.76
N THR A 219 5.42 16.53 5.59
CA THR A 219 5.66 17.98 5.64
C THR A 219 4.39 18.73 6.03
N CYS A 220 4.52 19.90 6.62
CA CYS A 220 3.39 20.82 6.83
C CYS A 220 3.41 22.04 5.88
N LEU A 221 4.24 22.00 4.84
CA LEU A 221 4.27 23.07 3.84
C LEU A 221 3.05 23.02 2.91
N LEU A 222 2.30 24.11 2.84
CA LEU A 222 1.06 24.23 2.05
C LEU A 222 1.28 23.94 0.55
N TYR A 223 2.47 24.21 0.03
CA TYR A 223 2.80 24.09 -1.40
C TYR A 223 3.12 22.66 -1.88
N THR A 224 3.19 21.69 -1.01
CA THR A 224 3.47 20.29 -1.37
C THR A 224 2.25 19.52 -1.89
N SER A 225 1.05 20.07 -1.72
CA SER A 225 -0.19 19.58 -2.33
C SER A 225 -0.72 20.60 -3.34
N PRO A 226 -0.15 20.71 -4.56
CA PRO A 226 -0.63 21.64 -5.56
C PRO A 226 -2.09 21.36 -5.89
N SER A 227 -2.93 22.36 -5.67
CA SER A 227 -4.32 22.33 -6.10
C SER A 227 -4.40 22.77 -7.57
N PRO A 228 -5.37 22.31 -8.36
CA PRO A 228 -5.62 22.85 -9.69
C PRO A 228 -5.87 24.37 -9.72
N ARG A 229 -6.11 24.99 -8.56
CA ARG A 229 -6.24 26.44 -8.41
C ARG A 229 -4.90 27.18 -8.36
N ASP A 230 -3.82 26.48 -8.02
CA ASP A 230 -2.48 27.08 -7.86
C ASP A 230 -1.72 27.17 -9.18
N THR A 231 -2.28 26.65 -10.28
CA THR A 231 -1.69 26.67 -11.64
C THR A 231 -2.25 27.78 -12.53
N ARG A 232 -2.82 28.83 -11.94
CA ARG A 232 -3.31 30.02 -12.68
C ARG A 232 -2.40 31.22 -12.51
#